data_a9841a597d1bb8946c2d8802d2d7662b
#
_entry.id   a9841a597d1bb8946c2d8802d2d7662b
#
_cell.length_a   1.000
_cell.length_b   1.000
_cell.length_c   1.000
_cell.angle_alpha   90.00
_cell.angle_beta   90.00
_cell.angle_gamma   90.00
#
_symmetry.space_group_name_H-M   'P 1'
#
loop_
_entity.id
_entity.type
_entity.pdbx_description
1 polymer ?
#
loop_
_entity_poly.entity_id
_entity_poly.type
_entity_poly.pdbx_seq_one_letter_code
_entity_poly.pdbx_strand_id
1 'polypeptide(L)'
;MQASWRAASREKLIAELERQEREKEQLRRERDRYRQERDRLRKKIERLEDELDDARRALHRQAAPFSRGTPRRRPRRPGRKPGAAYGRSAHRRIPPQVHERYAAPLPPRCPECGGRLRPTRHATQYQEDLPDVRPLVRAFDIAIGRCADCGRRVQGRHPLQTSDAIGAAAAQLGPAAVTMAVVLSKQLGLPLAKIATLFRERFGLTITPGGLVHAIRRAAQCAAPTYDALRAQIRGSPVVTPDETGWKVNAQLQWLWAAATPDTTVYAIQPGRGFAEAATLIGADFAGVLVRDGWAPYRRFEHAIHQNLSRTSASPVSYADPGSS
;
A
#
# COMPACT_ATOMS: atom_id res chain seq x y z
N MET A 1 -59.48 71.10 -36.97
CA MET A 1 -58.09 70.90 -36.50
C MET A 1 -57.95 69.89 -35.36
N GLN A 2 -58.90 69.82 -34.40
CA GLN A 2 -58.80 68.85 -33.21
C GLN A 2 -58.94 67.36 -33.60
N ALA A 3 -59.64 67.00 -34.66
CA ALA A 3 -59.78 65.58 -35.06
C ALA A 3 -58.45 64.97 -35.65
N SER A 4 -57.65 65.79 -36.36
CA SER A 4 -56.39 65.34 -36.95
C SER A 4 -55.29 65.05 -35.87
N TRP A 5 -55.27 65.80 -34.79
CA TRP A 5 -54.37 65.63 -33.67
C TRP A 5 -54.67 64.33 -32.90
N ARG A 6 -55.96 63.99 -32.74
CA ARG A 6 -56.35 62.73 -32.08
C ARG A 6 -56.07 61.50 -32.95
N ALA A 7 -56.21 61.59 -34.25
CA ALA A 7 -55.89 60.54 -35.19
C ALA A 7 -54.38 60.25 -35.26
N ALA A 8 -53.55 61.33 -35.42
CA ALA A 8 -52.10 61.20 -35.40
C ALA A 8 -51.53 60.66 -34.06
N SER A 9 -52.19 61.05 -32.95
CA SER A 9 -51.84 60.51 -31.62
C SER A 9 -52.20 59.00 -31.48
N ARG A 10 -53.34 58.61 -32.03
CA ARG A 10 -53.80 57.21 -32.02
C ARG A 10 -52.93 56.31 -32.89
N GLU A 11 -52.52 56.75 -34.08
CA GLU A 11 -51.59 56.01 -34.95
C GLU A 11 -50.22 55.81 -34.29
N LYS A 12 -49.67 56.82 -33.64
CA LYS A 12 -48.41 56.75 -32.90
C LYS A 12 -48.48 55.73 -31.74
N LEU A 13 -49.59 55.69 -31.02
CA LEU A 13 -49.84 54.73 -29.94
C LEU A 13 -49.96 53.29 -30.48
N ILE A 14 -50.62 53.11 -31.61
CA ILE A 14 -50.73 51.80 -32.27
C ILE A 14 -49.35 51.35 -32.73
N ALA A 15 -48.55 52.18 -33.37
CA ALA A 15 -47.19 51.82 -33.80
C ALA A 15 -46.26 51.48 -32.63
N GLU A 16 -46.41 52.18 -31.51
CA GLU A 16 -45.64 51.87 -30.28
C GLU A 16 -46.06 50.53 -29.66
N LEU A 17 -47.39 50.23 -29.58
CA LEU A 17 -47.89 48.93 -29.13
C LEU A 17 -47.38 47.79 -30.02
N GLU A 18 -47.43 47.94 -31.33
CA GLU A 18 -46.91 46.94 -32.26
C GLU A 18 -45.38 46.74 -32.12
N ARG A 19 -44.64 47.82 -31.81
CA ARG A 19 -43.20 47.73 -31.51
C ARG A 19 -42.97 46.94 -30.23
N GLN A 20 -43.72 47.25 -29.18
CA GLN A 20 -43.63 46.53 -27.91
C GLN A 20 -44.00 45.04 -28.02
N GLU A 21 -45.03 44.75 -28.83
CA GLU A 21 -45.40 43.36 -29.09
C GLU A 21 -44.30 42.59 -29.84
N ARG A 22 -43.70 43.17 -30.83
CA ARG A 22 -42.51 42.60 -31.54
C ARG A 22 -41.34 42.37 -30.61
N GLU A 23 -41.06 43.34 -29.74
CA GLU A 23 -39.99 43.22 -28.73
C GLU A 23 -40.30 42.11 -27.69
N LYS A 24 -41.53 42.03 -27.19
CA LYS A 24 -41.98 40.94 -26.32
C LYS A 24 -41.86 39.57 -26.99
N GLU A 25 -42.21 39.47 -28.24
CA GLU A 25 -42.10 38.20 -28.98
C GLU A 25 -40.65 37.83 -29.19
N GLN A 26 -39.76 38.76 -29.46
CA GLN A 26 -38.32 38.54 -29.56
C GLN A 26 -37.75 38.05 -28.20
N LEU A 27 -38.09 38.72 -27.12
CA LEU A 27 -37.64 38.33 -25.77
C LEU A 27 -38.18 36.92 -25.37
N ARG A 28 -39.42 36.59 -25.78
CA ARG A 28 -39.96 35.24 -25.57
C ARG A 28 -39.16 34.20 -26.32
N ARG A 29 -38.79 34.44 -27.58
CA ARG A 29 -37.95 33.51 -28.40
C ARG A 29 -36.55 33.35 -27.79
N GLU A 30 -35.94 34.45 -27.33
CA GLU A 30 -34.63 34.40 -26.66
C GLU A 30 -34.71 33.62 -25.36
N ARG A 31 -35.74 33.91 -24.53
CA ARG A 31 -35.98 33.16 -23.28
C ARG A 31 -36.14 31.66 -23.53
N ASP A 32 -36.90 31.26 -24.54
CA ASP A 32 -37.15 29.86 -24.85
C ASP A 32 -35.88 29.20 -25.40
N ARG A 33 -35.05 29.91 -26.19
CA ARG A 33 -33.73 29.48 -26.62
C ARG A 33 -32.80 29.22 -25.40
N TYR A 34 -32.72 30.19 -24.47
CA TYR A 34 -31.90 30.02 -23.25
C TYR A 34 -32.42 28.91 -22.36
N ARG A 35 -33.74 28.69 -22.29
CA ARG A 35 -34.29 27.52 -21.58
C ARG A 35 -33.84 26.22 -22.19
N GLN A 36 -33.92 26.08 -23.51
CA GLN A 36 -33.44 24.86 -24.20
C GLN A 36 -31.95 24.63 -24.00
N GLU A 37 -31.15 25.68 -24.10
CA GLU A 37 -29.71 25.57 -23.87
C GLU A 37 -29.37 25.19 -22.43
N ARG A 38 -30.04 25.81 -21.45
CA ARG A 38 -29.92 25.44 -20.04
C ARG A 38 -30.27 23.96 -19.81
N ASP A 39 -31.36 23.49 -20.37
CA ASP A 39 -31.81 22.11 -20.18
C ASP A 39 -30.86 21.11 -20.88
N ARG A 40 -30.28 21.50 -22.02
CA ARG A 40 -29.21 20.73 -22.66
C ARG A 40 -27.93 20.67 -21.80
N LEU A 41 -27.53 21.80 -21.22
CA LEU A 41 -26.36 21.86 -20.33
C LEU A 41 -26.59 21.06 -19.04
N ARG A 42 -27.79 21.11 -18.46
CA ARG A 42 -28.15 20.28 -17.30
C ARG A 42 -28.00 18.78 -17.58
N LYS A 43 -28.53 18.31 -18.68
CA LYS A 43 -28.37 16.90 -19.10
C LYS A 43 -26.90 16.52 -19.34
N LYS A 44 -26.10 17.47 -19.83
CA LYS A 44 -24.64 17.24 -20.01
C LYS A 44 -23.91 17.17 -18.66
N ILE A 45 -24.27 18.01 -17.71
CA ILE A 45 -23.72 17.99 -16.34
C ILE A 45 -24.05 16.66 -15.68
N GLU A 46 -25.32 16.25 -15.64
CA GLU A 46 -25.77 14.98 -15.06
C GLU A 46 -24.99 13.79 -15.64
N ARG A 47 -24.84 13.75 -16.96
CA ARG A 47 -24.04 12.70 -17.60
C ARG A 47 -22.57 12.73 -17.21
N LEU A 48 -21.96 13.91 -17.08
CA LEU A 48 -20.56 14.03 -16.64
C LEU A 48 -20.37 13.69 -15.17
N GLU A 49 -21.36 13.97 -14.33
CA GLU A 49 -21.38 13.57 -12.91
C GLU A 49 -21.47 12.06 -12.79
N ASP A 50 -22.32 11.39 -13.57
CA ASP A 50 -22.39 9.93 -13.63
C ASP A 50 -21.07 9.30 -14.10
N GLU A 51 -20.47 9.84 -15.17
CA GLU A 51 -19.16 9.41 -15.69
C GLU A 51 -18.05 9.61 -14.64
N LEU A 52 -18.08 10.71 -13.89
CA LEU A 52 -17.14 11.01 -12.80
C LEU A 52 -17.31 10.04 -11.62
N ASP A 53 -18.55 9.74 -11.25
CA ASP A 53 -18.85 8.80 -10.17
C ASP A 53 -18.51 7.36 -10.54
N ASP A 54 -18.68 6.98 -11.80
CA ASP A 54 -18.21 5.69 -12.31
C ASP A 54 -16.68 5.61 -12.32
N ALA A 55 -16.00 6.68 -12.72
CA ALA A 55 -14.54 6.78 -12.66
C ALA A 55 -14.02 6.73 -11.21
N ARG A 56 -14.67 7.45 -10.29
CA ARG A 56 -14.38 7.39 -8.85
C ARG A 56 -14.59 5.99 -8.28
N ARG A 57 -15.70 5.34 -8.61
CA ARG A 57 -15.98 3.94 -8.21
C ARG A 57 -14.95 2.97 -8.78
N ALA A 58 -14.47 3.18 -9.98
CA ALA A 58 -13.40 2.38 -10.58
C ALA A 58 -12.06 2.58 -9.88
N LEU A 59 -11.72 3.81 -9.45
CA LEU A 59 -10.52 4.12 -8.68
C LEU A 59 -10.58 3.60 -7.23
N HIS A 60 -11.78 3.54 -6.63
CA HIS A 60 -11.98 3.04 -5.26
C HIS A 60 -12.20 1.53 -5.16
N ARG A 61 -12.41 0.83 -6.26
CA ARG A 61 -12.31 -0.63 -6.27
C ARG A 61 -10.85 -0.98 -6.03
N GLN A 62 -10.54 -1.42 -4.82
CA GLN A 62 -9.33 -2.23 -4.63
C GLN A 62 -9.38 -3.29 -5.73
N ALA A 63 -8.42 -3.21 -6.65
CA ALA A 63 -8.31 -4.22 -7.68
C ALA A 63 -8.33 -5.58 -6.97
N ALA A 64 -9.35 -6.38 -7.20
CA ALA A 64 -9.32 -7.75 -6.74
C ALA A 64 -7.98 -8.34 -7.21
N PRO A 65 -7.26 -9.14 -6.39
CA PRO A 65 -5.90 -9.60 -6.71
C PRO A 65 -5.74 -10.20 -8.10
N PHE A 66 -6.85 -10.52 -8.76
CA PHE A 66 -6.92 -11.13 -10.09
C PHE A 66 -7.72 -10.32 -11.10
N SER A 67 -8.20 -9.10 -10.78
CA SER A 67 -8.88 -8.25 -11.76
C SER A 67 -7.85 -7.71 -12.74
N ARG A 68 -7.84 -8.28 -13.93
CA ARG A 68 -7.11 -7.72 -15.06
C ARG A 68 -7.87 -6.48 -15.53
N GLY A 69 -7.16 -5.39 -15.83
CA GLY A 69 -7.73 -4.22 -16.50
C GLY A 69 -8.41 -4.58 -17.82
N THR A 70 -9.05 -3.63 -18.46
CA THR A 70 -9.77 -3.81 -19.73
C THR A 70 -8.97 -4.70 -20.69
N PRO A 71 -9.54 -5.78 -21.22
CA PRO A 71 -8.84 -6.70 -22.12
C PRO A 71 -8.23 -5.94 -23.28
N ARG A 72 -6.96 -6.16 -23.58
CA ARG A 72 -6.32 -5.56 -24.74
C ARG A 72 -7.03 -6.06 -26.02
N ARG A 73 -7.28 -5.17 -26.96
CA ARG A 73 -7.93 -5.48 -28.25
C ARG A 73 -7.26 -6.64 -29.02
N ARG A 74 -5.97 -6.88 -28.75
CA ARG A 74 -5.20 -8.03 -29.22
C ARG A 74 -4.36 -8.56 -28.05
N PRO A 75 -4.90 -9.45 -27.23
CA PRO A 75 -4.13 -10.05 -26.14
C PRO A 75 -2.97 -10.88 -26.72
N ARG A 76 -1.77 -10.67 -26.20
CA ARG A 76 -0.67 -11.61 -26.46
C ARG A 76 -1.05 -12.95 -25.86
N ARG A 77 -0.83 -14.04 -26.59
CA ARG A 77 -1.04 -15.40 -26.08
C ARG A 77 -0.22 -15.55 -24.78
N PRO A 78 -0.88 -15.87 -23.63
CA PRO A 78 -0.15 -16.17 -22.42
C PRO A 78 0.61 -17.47 -22.62
N GLY A 79 1.82 -17.54 -22.07
CA GLY A 79 2.62 -18.75 -22.12
C GLY A 79 4.05 -18.54 -22.60
N ARG A 80 4.82 -19.61 -22.50
CA ARG A 80 6.21 -19.64 -22.91
C ARG A 80 6.34 -19.54 -24.41
N LYS A 81 7.36 -18.81 -24.88
CA LYS A 81 7.75 -18.89 -26.29
C LYS A 81 8.32 -20.28 -26.55
N PRO A 82 7.93 -21.00 -27.63
CA PRO A 82 8.43 -22.33 -27.92
C PRO A 82 9.88 -22.31 -28.38
N GLY A 83 10.61 -23.41 -28.12
CA GLY A 83 11.94 -23.67 -28.66
C GLY A 83 13.07 -22.74 -28.18
N ALA A 84 14.05 -22.49 -29.04
CA ALA A 84 15.25 -21.72 -28.74
C ALA A 84 15.02 -20.27 -28.25
N ALA A 85 13.87 -19.68 -28.58
CA ALA A 85 13.49 -18.33 -28.12
C ALA A 85 13.21 -18.23 -26.62
N TYR A 86 13.14 -19.37 -25.91
CA TYR A 86 12.88 -19.42 -24.48
C TYR A 86 14.11 -19.11 -23.61
N GLY A 87 15.31 -19.41 -24.11
CA GLY A 87 16.56 -19.16 -23.41
C GLY A 87 16.92 -20.16 -22.30
N ARG A 88 18.17 -20.22 -21.92
CA ARG A 88 18.71 -21.12 -20.88
C ARG A 88 18.33 -20.69 -19.45
N SER A 89 18.02 -19.42 -19.22
CA SER A 89 17.71 -18.85 -17.90
C SER A 89 16.28 -19.14 -17.39
N ALA A 90 15.47 -19.84 -18.19
CA ALA A 90 14.08 -20.11 -17.89
C ALA A 90 13.83 -21.38 -17.05
N HIS A 91 14.85 -22.11 -16.70
CA HIS A 91 14.77 -23.31 -15.86
C HIS A 91 15.25 -23.00 -14.43
N ARG A 92 14.64 -23.66 -13.44
CA ARG A 92 15.17 -23.62 -12.08
C ARG A 92 16.59 -24.23 -12.13
N ARG A 93 17.51 -23.57 -11.43
CA ARG A 93 18.89 -24.06 -11.33
C ARG A 93 18.91 -25.39 -10.59
N ILE A 94 19.88 -26.26 -10.96
CA ILE A 94 20.16 -27.46 -10.20
C ILE A 94 20.56 -27.04 -8.78
N PRO A 95 19.96 -27.62 -7.72
CA PRO A 95 20.31 -27.26 -6.35
C PRO A 95 21.79 -27.59 -6.06
N PRO A 96 22.51 -26.70 -5.35
CA PRO A 96 23.94 -26.92 -5.07
C PRO A 96 24.19 -28.05 -4.07
N GLN A 97 23.15 -28.41 -3.27
CA GLN A 97 23.23 -29.43 -2.26
C GLN A 97 22.07 -30.42 -2.41
N VAL A 98 22.35 -31.70 -2.23
CA VAL A 98 21.38 -32.79 -2.21
C VAL A 98 21.38 -33.41 -0.81
N HIS A 99 20.24 -33.38 -0.12
CA HIS A 99 20.11 -33.91 1.23
C HIS A 99 19.84 -35.43 1.24
N GLU A 100 19.06 -35.89 0.28
CA GLU A 100 18.62 -37.26 0.16
C GLU A 100 18.75 -37.74 -1.29
N ARG A 101 19.12 -38.99 -1.47
CA ARG A 101 19.26 -39.60 -2.80
C ARG A 101 18.59 -40.96 -2.86
N TYR A 102 17.67 -41.10 -3.77
CA TYR A 102 16.91 -42.33 -3.95
C TYR A 102 17.19 -42.96 -5.31
N ALA A 103 17.28 -44.30 -5.35
CA ALA A 103 17.35 -45.04 -6.58
C ALA A 103 15.93 -45.31 -7.10
N ALA A 104 15.74 -45.07 -8.41
CA ALA A 104 14.50 -45.40 -9.12
C ALA A 104 14.82 -46.47 -10.20
N PRO A 105 14.80 -47.74 -9.83
CA PRO A 105 15.15 -48.83 -10.78
C PRO A 105 14.02 -48.98 -11.81
N LEU A 106 14.37 -49.59 -12.95
CA LEU A 106 13.37 -50.01 -13.92
C LEU A 106 12.40 -51.03 -13.31
N PRO A 107 11.13 -51.02 -13.71
CA PRO A 107 10.20 -52.05 -13.31
C PRO A 107 10.70 -53.46 -13.79
N PRO A 108 10.30 -54.52 -13.14
CA PRO A 108 10.82 -55.86 -13.46
C PRO A 108 10.46 -56.33 -14.88
N ARG A 109 9.39 -55.78 -15.44
CA ARG A 109 8.97 -56.07 -16.81
C ARG A 109 8.34 -54.83 -17.45
N CYS A 110 8.27 -54.80 -18.75
CA CYS A 110 7.60 -53.71 -19.50
C CYS A 110 6.11 -53.65 -19.10
N PRO A 111 5.58 -52.50 -18.67
CA PRO A 111 4.19 -52.37 -18.26
C PRO A 111 3.19 -52.55 -19.39
N GLU A 112 3.61 -52.41 -20.68
CA GLU A 112 2.75 -52.55 -21.82
C GLU A 112 2.71 -53.98 -22.38
N CYS A 113 3.87 -54.62 -22.54
CA CYS A 113 3.95 -55.93 -23.21
C CYS A 113 4.55 -57.09 -22.37
N GLY A 114 4.94 -56.81 -21.14
CA GLY A 114 5.54 -57.81 -20.22
C GLY A 114 6.96 -58.25 -20.56
N GLY A 115 7.55 -57.68 -21.63
CA GLY A 115 8.89 -58.06 -22.09
C GLY A 115 10.04 -57.66 -21.14
N ARG A 116 11.26 -58.16 -21.39
CA ARG A 116 12.43 -57.82 -20.60
C ARG A 116 12.90 -56.39 -20.91
N LEU A 117 13.19 -55.62 -19.87
CA LEU A 117 13.77 -54.26 -20.00
C LEU A 117 15.29 -54.28 -19.96
N ARG A 118 15.92 -53.47 -20.80
CA ARG A 118 17.37 -53.24 -20.81
C ARG A 118 17.64 -51.79 -20.50
N PRO A 119 18.42 -51.45 -19.47
CA PRO A 119 18.77 -50.06 -19.17
C PRO A 119 19.61 -49.47 -20.29
N THR A 120 19.30 -48.24 -20.72
CA THR A 120 20.03 -47.52 -21.78
C THR A 120 20.77 -46.31 -21.26
N ARG A 121 20.23 -45.62 -20.24
CA ARG A 121 20.88 -44.48 -19.63
C ARG A 121 20.35 -44.23 -18.24
N HIS A 122 21.12 -43.48 -17.44
CA HIS A 122 20.66 -42.91 -16.18
C HIS A 122 20.45 -41.39 -16.33
N ALA A 123 19.40 -40.85 -15.68
CA ALA A 123 19.16 -39.42 -15.58
C ALA A 123 18.86 -39.08 -14.11
N THR A 124 19.28 -37.91 -13.69
CA THR A 124 18.96 -37.41 -12.33
C THR A 124 17.86 -36.37 -12.42
N GLN A 125 16.80 -36.55 -11.62
CA GLN A 125 15.75 -35.56 -11.41
C GLN A 125 15.91 -35.00 -9.99
N TYR A 126 15.76 -33.70 -9.85
CA TYR A 126 15.81 -33.00 -8.56
C TYR A 126 14.43 -32.50 -8.19
N GLN A 127 14.06 -32.71 -6.93
CA GLN A 127 12.85 -32.20 -6.32
C GLN A 127 13.24 -31.44 -5.06
N GLU A 128 12.83 -30.18 -4.95
CA GLU A 128 12.98 -29.36 -3.75
C GLU A 128 11.64 -29.29 -3.04
N ASP A 129 11.62 -29.59 -1.76
CA ASP A 129 10.44 -29.58 -0.91
C ASP A 129 10.69 -28.82 0.38
N LEU A 130 9.62 -28.44 1.07
CA LEU A 130 9.70 -27.78 2.36
C LEU A 130 9.72 -28.83 3.47
N PRO A 131 10.67 -28.73 4.41
CA PRO A 131 10.71 -29.63 5.56
C PRO A 131 9.52 -29.37 6.50
N ASP A 132 9.12 -30.37 7.26
CA ASP A 132 8.15 -30.21 8.35
C ASP A 132 8.80 -29.40 9.49
N VAL A 133 8.31 -28.18 9.69
CA VAL A 133 8.84 -27.26 10.70
C VAL A 133 8.00 -27.36 11.97
N ARG A 134 8.61 -27.73 13.08
CA ARG A 134 8.00 -27.81 14.42
C ARG A 134 8.48 -26.61 15.27
N PRO A 135 7.62 -26.09 16.18
CA PRO A 135 8.03 -25.02 17.08
C PRO A 135 9.07 -25.51 18.09
N LEU A 136 10.08 -24.68 18.32
CA LEU A 136 11.00 -24.87 19.42
C LEU A 136 10.34 -24.33 20.71
N VAL A 137 10.00 -25.20 21.63
CA VAL A 137 9.40 -24.84 22.92
C VAL A 137 10.50 -24.67 23.97
N ARG A 138 10.52 -23.53 24.67
CA ARG A 138 11.42 -23.24 25.80
C ARG A 138 10.60 -23.07 27.07
N ALA A 139 10.95 -23.75 28.14
CA ALA A 139 10.44 -23.52 29.47
C ALA A 139 11.44 -22.63 30.24
N PHE A 140 10.91 -21.69 31.00
CA PHE A 140 11.68 -20.82 31.89
C PHE A 140 11.13 -20.99 33.31
N ASP A 141 11.91 -21.58 34.18
CA ASP A 141 11.58 -21.73 35.61
C ASP A 141 11.96 -20.43 36.34
N ILE A 142 10.98 -19.61 36.66
CA ILE A 142 11.17 -18.28 37.18
C ILE A 142 11.03 -18.27 38.70
N ALA A 143 12.12 -18.00 39.39
CA ALA A 143 12.08 -17.79 40.84
C ALA A 143 11.40 -16.46 41.17
N ILE A 144 10.49 -16.49 42.16
CA ILE A 144 9.74 -15.32 42.63
C ILE A 144 10.01 -15.17 44.12
N GLY A 145 10.43 -14.01 44.54
CA GLY A 145 10.71 -13.66 45.93
C GLY A 145 10.16 -12.30 46.35
N ARG A 146 10.39 -11.97 47.62
CA ARG A 146 10.13 -10.65 48.17
C ARG A 146 11.42 -10.12 48.79
N CYS A 147 11.65 -8.83 48.68
CA CYS A 147 12.74 -8.15 49.37
C CYS A 147 12.47 -8.19 50.89
N ALA A 148 13.46 -8.57 51.68
CA ALA A 148 13.37 -8.59 53.14
C ALA A 148 13.16 -7.22 53.74
N ASP A 149 13.77 -6.17 53.14
CA ASP A 149 13.78 -4.80 53.68
C ASP A 149 12.51 -4.01 53.27
N CYS A 150 12.09 -4.05 52.05
CA CYS A 150 10.96 -3.23 51.52
C CYS A 150 9.71 -4.04 51.15
N GLY A 151 9.73 -5.36 51.29
CA GLY A 151 8.60 -6.23 50.95
C GLY A 151 8.24 -6.34 49.44
N ARG A 152 8.97 -5.62 48.57
CA ARG A 152 8.70 -5.60 47.13
C ARG A 152 8.86 -6.98 46.51
N ARG A 153 7.88 -7.39 45.71
CA ARG A 153 7.96 -8.63 44.92
C ARG A 153 8.99 -8.46 43.80
N VAL A 154 9.88 -9.42 43.68
CA VAL A 154 10.91 -9.50 42.63
C VAL A 154 10.83 -10.88 41.98
N GLN A 155 11.08 -10.91 40.67
CA GLN A 155 11.15 -12.17 39.92
C GLN A 155 12.42 -12.23 39.07
N GLY A 156 12.93 -13.43 38.87
CA GLY A 156 14.02 -13.68 37.95
C GLY A 156 13.64 -13.42 36.50
N ARG A 157 14.65 -13.16 35.69
CA ARG A 157 14.49 -12.99 34.24
C ARG A 157 15.62 -13.68 33.50
N HIS A 158 15.28 -14.41 32.43
CA HIS A 158 16.24 -14.99 31.51
C HIS A 158 16.37 -14.09 30.26
N PRO A 159 17.57 -13.89 29.70
CA PRO A 159 17.77 -13.00 28.50
C PRO A 159 16.94 -13.38 27.28
N LEU A 160 16.61 -14.66 27.11
CA LEU A 160 15.79 -15.14 25.98
C LEU A 160 14.26 -14.96 26.18
N GLN A 161 13.81 -14.47 27.35
CA GLN A 161 12.40 -14.19 27.58
C GLN A 161 11.95 -12.95 26.79
N THR A 162 10.82 -13.07 26.11
CA THR A 162 10.22 -11.95 25.33
C THR A 162 9.30 -11.06 26.17
N SER A 163 8.93 -11.50 27.38
CA SER A 163 8.04 -10.77 28.29
C SER A 163 8.25 -11.20 29.72
N ASP A 164 8.06 -10.27 30.66
CA ASP A 164 8.13 -10.53 32.11
C ASP A 164 6.79 -11.00 32.68
N ALA A 165 5.73 -11.08 31.86
CA ALA A 165 4.42 -11.50 32.28
C ALA A 165 4.39 -13.00 32.59
N ILE A 166 3.96 -13.35 33.83
CA ILE A 166 3.75 -14.70 34.30
C ILE A 166 2.24 -14.88 34.49
N GLY A 167 1.69 -15.97 34.00
CA GLY A 167 0.30 -16.39 34.30
C GLY A 167 -0.62 -16.42 33.09
N ALA A 168 -1.41 -15.41 32.79
CA ALA A 168 -2.59 -15.49 31.94
C ALA A 168 -2.41 -16.08 30.51
N ALA A 169 -1.20 -16.07 29.94
CA ALA A 169 -0.89 -16.77 28.69
C ALA A 169 -0.07 -18.02 28.99
N ALA A 170 -0.61 -19.18 28.70
CA ALA A 170 0.09 -20.46 28.90
C ALA A 170 1.39 -20.57 28.11
N ALA A 171 1.46 -19.95 26.92
CA ALA A 171 2.67 -19.88 26.12
C ALA A 171 2.80 -18.52 25.45
N GLN A 172 4.03 -18.05 25.29
CA GLN A 172 4.35 -16.78 24.60
C GLN A 172 5.05 -17.07 23.28
N LEU A 173 4.88 -16.17 22.28
CA LEU A 173 5.65 -16.26 21.05
C LEU A 173 7.10 -15.88 21.28
N GLY A 174 8.00 -16.72 20.80
CA GLY A 174 9.43 -16.43 20.75
C GLY A 174 9.78 -15.37 19.69
N PRO A 175 11.03 -14.82 19.74
CA PRO A 175 11.43 -13.71 18.86
C PRO A 175 11.27 -14.03 17.38
N ALA A 176 11.65 -15.23 16.92
CA ALA A 176 11.55 -15.62 15.53
C ALA A 176 10.10 -15.65 15.02
N ALA A 177 9.16 -16.16 15.83
CA ALA A 177 7.74 -16.16 15.49
C ALA A 177 7.16 -14.73 15.46
N VAL A 178 7.56 -13.86 16.38
CA VAL A 178 7.16 -12.46 16.39
C VAL A 178 7.71 -11.73 15.15
N THR A 179 8.98 -11.93 14.81
CA THR A 179 9.60 -11.35 13.61
C THR A 179 8.86 -11.80 12.35
N MET A 180 8.59 -13.11 12.22
CA MET A 180 7.80 -13.61 11.09
C MET A 180 6.42 -12.97 11.01
N ALA A 181 5.72 -12.81 12.15
CA ALA A 181 4.41 -12.15 12.18
C ALA A 181 4.49 -10.68 11.73
N VAL A 182 5.54 -9.95 12.13
CA VAL A 182 5.78 -8.57 11.70
C VAL A 182 6.03 -8.50 10.19
N VAL A 183 6.92 -9.35 9.66
CA VAL A 183 7.22 -9.40 8.21
C VAL A 183 5.96 -9.74 7.41
N LEU A 184 5.25 -10.82 7.77
CA LEU A 184 4.02 -11.23 7.09
C LEU A 184 2.95 -10.12 7.11
N SER A 185 2.81 -9.42 8.24
CA SER A 185 1.80 -8.36 8.38
C SER A 185 2.23 -7.05 7.73
N LYS A 186 3.45 -6.57 7.97
CA LYS A 186 3.86 -5.21 7.61
C LYS A 186 4.55 -5.13 6.25
N GLN A 187 5.36 -6.10 5.91
CA GLN A 187 6.05 -6.13 4.62
C GLN A 187 5.20 -6.81 3.54
N LEU A 188 4.55 -7.94 3.87
CA LEU A 188 3.76 -8.71 2.90
C LEU A 188 2.25 -8.39 2.93
N GLY A 189 1.78 -7.54 3.86
CA GLY A 189 0.40 -7.08 3.92
C GLY A 189 -0.64 -8.16 4.27
N LEU A 190 -0.21 -9.28 4.87
CA LEU A 190 -1.16 -10.34 5.21
C LEU A 190 -2.05 -9.92 6.40
N PRO A 191 -3.38 -10.15 6.32
CA PRO A 191 -4.29 -9.98 7.45
C PRO A 191 -3.91 -10.91 8.62
N LEU A 192 -4.02 -10.41 9.86
CA LEU A 192 -3.62 -11.15 11.05
C LEU A 192 -4.35 -12.49 11.22
N ALA A 193 -5.61 -12.58 10.76
CA ALA A 193 -6.35 -13.84 10.77
C ALA A 193 -5.69 -14.91 9.87
N LYS A 194 -5.19 -14.50 8.68
CA LYS A 194 -4.46 -15.41 7.79
C LYS A 194 -3.10 -15.80 8.35
N ILE A 195 -2.42 -14.90 9.06
CA ILE A 195 -1.17 -15.21 9.75
C ILE A 195 -1.41 -16.22 10.87
N ALA A 196 -2.47 -16.06 11.66
CA ALA A 196 -2.84 -17.03 12.70
C ALA A 196 -3.14 -18.42 12.12
N THR A 197 -3.84 -18.46 10.98
CA THR A 197 -4.10 -19.72 10.25
C THR A 197 -2.80 -20.36 9.76
N LEU A 198 -1.93 -19.59 9.12
CA LEU A 198 -0.61 -20.06 8.66
C LEU A 198 0.22 -20.63 9.81
N PHE A 199 0.26 -19.93 10.95
CA PHE A 199 1.01 -20.37 12.13
C PHE A 199 0.50 -21.70 12.66
N ARG A 200 -0.82 -21.87 12.75
CA ARG A 200 -1.44 -23.12 13.20
C ARG A 200 -1.18 -24.28 12.24
N GLU A 201 -1.40 -24.06 10.94
CA GLU A 201 -1.37 -25.15 9.94
C GLU A 201 0.05 -25.56 9.54
N ARG A 202 0.99 -24.61 9.50
CA ARG A 202 2.35 -24.88 9.04
C ARG A 202 3.36 -25.11 10.16
N PHE A 203 3.14 -24.48 11.30
CA PHE A 203 4.08 -24.52 12.41
C PHE A 203 3.50 -25.13 13.70
N GLY A 204 2.23 -25.48 13.74
CA GLY A 204 1.58 -25.96 14.96
C GLY A 204 1.48 -24.91 16.07
N LEU A 205 1.67 -23.62 15.76
CA LEU A 205 1.59 -22.51 16.70
C LEU A 205 0.17 -21.96 16.77
N THR A 206 -0.53 -22.17 17.88
CA THR A 206 -1.88 -21.64 18.08
C THR A 206 -1.80 -20.24 18.69
N ILE A 207 -2.28 -19.23 17.97
CA ILE A 207 -2.39 -17.86 18.44
C ILE A 207 -3.63 -17.18 17.82
N THR A 208 -4.26 -16.31 18.59
CA THR A 208 -5.38 -15.49 18.08
C THR A 208 -4.88 -14.24 17.33
N PRO A 209 -5.68 -13.67 16.42
CA PRO A 209 -5.35 -12.36 15.80
C PRO A 209 -5.09 -11.27 16.83
N GLY A 210 -5.84 -11.22 17.95
CA GLY A 210 -5.62 -10.29 19.06
C GLY A 210 -4.25 -10.51 19.74
N GLY A 211 -3.87 -11.77 19.94
CA GLY A 211 -2.54 -12.13 20.46
C GLY A 211 -1.40 -11.63 19.54
N LEU A 212 -1.58 -11.73 18.22
CA LEU A 212 -0.64 -11.18 17.24
C LEU A 212 -0.54 -9.65 17.32
N VAL A 213 -1.67 -8.95 17.49
CA VAL A 213 -1.67 -7.49 17.70
C VAL A 213 -0.80 -7.11 18.90
N HIS A 214 -1.00 -7.80 20.04
CA HIS A 214 -0.22 -7.52 21.25
C HIS A 214 1.27 -7.86 21.07
N ALA A 215 1.60 -8.95 20.38
CA ALA A 215 2.98 -9.32 20.09
C ALA A 215 3.68 -8.27 19.21
N ILE A 216 3.02 -7.83 18.14
CA ILE A 216 3.53 -6.79 17.23
C ILE A 216 3.68 -5.45 17.95
N ARG A 217 2.74 -5.06 18.83
CA ARG A 217 2.85 -3.84 19.65
C ARG A 217 4.07 -3.88 20.56
N ARG A 218 4.32 -4.99 21.25
CA ARG A 218 5.54 -5.13 22.08
C ARG A 218 6.81 -5.03 21.25
N ALA A 219 6.85 -5.66 20.07
CA ALA A 219 7.98 -5.52 19.15
C ALA A 219 8.20 -4.07 18.72
N ALA A 220 7.13 -3.33 18.40
CA ALA A 220 7.20 -1.92 18.07
C ALA A 220 7.73 -1.06 19.24
N GLN A 221 7.30 -1.35 20.48
CA GLN A 221 7.83 -0.67 21.66
C GLN A 221 9.34 -0.93 21.87
N CYS A 222 9.79 -2.16 21.64
CA CYS A 222 11.22 -2.48 21.68
C CYS A 222 12.01 -1.81 20.57
N ALA A 223 11.41 -1.54 19.42
CA ALA A 223 12.03 -0.85 18.29
C ALA A 223 11.98 0.69 18.39
N ALA A 224 11.23 1.26 19.34
CA ALA A 224 11.07 2.71 19.47
C ALA A 224 12.40 3.48 19.58
N PRO A 225 13.41 3.06 20.38
CA PRO A 225 14.69 3.76 20.45
C PRO A 225 15.43 3.79 19.10
N THR A 226 15.34 2.69 18.31
CA THR A 226 15.91 2.61 16.96
C THR A 226 15.19 3.56 16.02
N TYR A 227 13.86 3.61 16.08
CA TYR A 227 13.06 4.55 15.29
C TYR A 227 13.42 6.02 15.61
N ASP A 228 13.59 6.35 16.88
CA ASP A 228 13.97 7.70 17.30
C ASP A 228 15.39 8.05 16.85
N ALA A 229 16.33 7.10 16.87
CA ALA A 229 17.67 7.28 16.30
C ALA A 229 17.63 7.54 14.78
N LEU A 230 16.82 6.80 14.03
CA LEU A 230 16.63 7.03 12.59
C LEU A 230 16.00 8.41 12.32
N ARG A 231 15.05 8.83 13.14
CA ARG A 231 14.49 10.20 13.05
C ARG A 231 15.55 11.27 13.31
N ALA A 232 16.43 11.05 14.26
CA ALA A 232 17.54 11.96 14.54
C ALA A 232 18.51 12.03 13.34
N GLN A 233 18.77 10.91 12.66
CA GLN A 233 19.56 10.89 11.42
C GLN A 233 18.90 11.70 10.30
N ILE A 234 17.58 11.58 10.09
CA ILE A 234 16.86 12.42 9.13
C ILE A 234 17.07 13.90 9.44
N ARG A 235 16.90 14.31 10.70
CA ARG A 235 17.05 15.72 11.13
C ARG A 235 18.46 16.28 10.96
N GLY A 236 19.48 15.44 11.11
CA GLY A 236 20.88 15.81 10.93
C GLY A 236 21.41 15.60 9.51
N SER A 237 20.58 15.15 8.56
CA SER A 237 21.02 14.87 7.19
C SER A 237 21.22 16.18 6.41
N PRO A 238 22.23 16.26 5.52
CA PRO A 238 22.40 17.41 4.64
C PRO A 238 21.30 17.54 3.60
N VAL A 239 20.62 16.44 3.23
CA VAL A 239 19.56 16.43 2.22
C VAL A 239 18.42 15.52 2.67
N VAL A 240 17.19 16.03 2.63
CA VAL A 240 15.97 15.26 2.93
C VAL A 240 14.95 15.44 1.83
N THR A 241 14.34 14.35 1.42
CA THR A 241 13.19 14.34 0.49
C THR A 241 11.95 13.90 1.26
N PRO A 242 11.07 14.83 1.66
CA PRO A 242 9.79 14.50 2.25
C PRO A 242 8.72 14.25 1.19
N ASP A 243 7.76 13.41 1.53
CA ASP A 243 6.54 13.19 0.75
C ASP A 243 5.40 12.78 1.69
N GLU A 244 4.15 13.02 1.30
CA GLU A 244 2.99 12.61 2.07
C GLU A 244 1.85 12.10 1.18
N THR A 245 1.15 11.08 1.66
CA THR A 245 0.00 10.50 0.97
C THR A 245 -1.17 10.29 1.92
N GLY A 246 -2.38 10.37 1.38
CA GLY A 246 -3.59 10.09 2.16
C GLY A 246 -3.61 8.65 2.66
N TRP A 247 -3.84 8.46 3.95
CA TRP A 247 -3.90 7.16 4.62
C TRP A 247 -5.18 7.06 5.44
N LYS A 248 -5.90 5.94 5.38
CA LYS A 248 -7.11 5.75 6.19
C LYS A 248 -6.84 4.84 7.38
N VAL A 249 -7.16 5.33 8.58
CA VAL A 249 -7.14 4.54 9.82
C VAL A 249 -8.54 4.53 10.39
N ASN A 250 -9.16 3.36 10.50
CA ASN A 250 -10.56 3.22 10.96
C ASN A 250 -11.54 4.13 10.19
N ALA A 251 -11.43 4.15 8.86
CA ALA A 251 -12.21 5.01 7.95
C ALA A 251 -11.96 6.53 8.09
N GLN A 252 -11.16 6.98 9.05
CA GLN A 252 -10.75 8.37 9.19
C GLN A 252 -9.53 8.68 8.34
N LEU A 253 -9.55 9.82 7.65
CA LEU A 253 -8.41 10.28 6.87
C LEU A 253 -7.27 10.68 7.82
N GLN A 254 -6.12 10.07 7.59
CA GLN A 254 -4.83 10.41 8.16
C GLN A 254 -3.85 10.65 7.01
N TRP A 255 -2.62 11.01 7.33
CA TRP A 255 -1.57 11.22 6.34
C TRP A 255 -0.35 10.38 6.70
N LEU A 256 0.06 9.55 5.75
CA LEU A 256 1.34 8.84 5.82
C LEU A 256 2.41 9.78 5.30
N TRP A 257 3.26 10.22 6.20
CA TRP A 257 4.44 11.02 5.93
C TRP A 257 5.66 10.13 5.74
N ALA A 258 6.47 10.44 4.76
CA ALA A 258 7.78 9.85 4.54
C ALA A 258 8.84 10.95 4.55
N ALA A 259 9.99 10.67 5.15
CA ALA A 259 11.18 11.49 5.01
C ALA A 259 12.34 10.59 4.63
N ALA A 260 12.94 10.83 3.47
CA ALA A 260 13.97 9.98 2.89
C ALA A 260 15.28 10.74 2.73
N THR A 261 16.38 10.04 3.01
CA THR A 261 17.76 10.40 2.65
C THR A 261 18.32 9.29 1.76
N PRO A 262 19.54 9.38 1.21
CA PRO A 262 20.14 8.28 0.47
C PRO A 262 20.19 6.95 1.22
N ASP A 263 20.35 6.99 2.55
CA ASP A 263 20.61 5.79 3.36
C ASP A 263 19.46 5.43 4.31
N THR A 264 18.53 6.36 4.57
CA THR A 264 17.50 6.19 5.60
C THR A 264 16.16 6.70 5.13
N THR A 265 15.10 5.93 5.37
CA THR A 265 13.71 6.39 5.19
C THR A 265 12.93 6.17 6.46
N VAL A 266 12.24 7.20 6.92
CA VAL A 266 11.38 7.18 8.11
C VAL A 266 9.96 7.53 7.73
N TYR A 267 9.00 6.79 8.30
CA TYR A 267 7.58 7.00 8.08
C TYR A 267 6.87 7.40 9.36
N ALA A 268 5.85 8.24 9.25
CA ALA A 268 4.91 8.53 10.35
C ALA A 268 3.49 8.69 9.82
N ILE A 269 2.49 8.22 10.59
CA ILE A 269 1.09 8.50 10.31
C ILE A 269 0.66 9.65 11.21
N GLN A 270 0.16 10.73 10.62
CA GLN A 270 -0.21 11.97 11.28
C GLN A 270 -1.66 12.36 10.95
N PRO A 271 -2.35 13.07 11.85
CA PRO A 271 -3.74 13.47 11.61
C PRO A 271 -3.88 14.55 10.53
N GLY A 272 -2.84 15.34 10.31
CA GLY A 272 -2.84 16.47 9.39
C GLY A 272 -1.79 16.38 8.29
N ARG A 273 -1.92 17.31 7.33
CA ARG A 273 -1.02 17.51 6.20
C ARG A 273 -0.35 18.87 6.27
N GLY A 274 0.00 19.34 7.45
CA GLY A 274 0.53 20.66 7.67
C GLY A 274 2.04 20.69 7.97
N PHE A 275 2.54 21.90 8.22
CA PHE A 275 3.92 22.11 8.64
C PHE A 275 4.24 21.42 9.98
N ALA A 276 3.31 21.47 10.94
CA ALA A 276 3.53 20.86 12.25
C ALA A 276 3.82 19.36 12.14
N GLU A 277 3.08 18.66 11.27
CA GLU A 277 3.26 17.24 11.03
C GLU A 277 4.59 16.95 10.32
N ALA A 278 4.94 17.72 9.30
CA ALA A 278 6.25 17.61 8.63
C ALA A 278 7.41 17.85 9.62
N ALA A 279 7.27 18.86 10.47
CA ALA A 279 8.28 19.22 11.46
C ALA A 279 8.50 18.12 12.52
N THR A 280 7.51 17.26 12.81
CA THR A 280 7.72 16.12 13.71
C THR A 280 8.74 15.11 13.17
N LEU A 281 8.85 14.97 11.84
CA LEU A 281 9.83 14.10 11.19
C LEU A 281 11.15 14.80 10.93
N ILE A 282 11.09 15.95 10.26
CA ILE A 282 12.24 16.64 9.68
C ILE A 282 12.95 17.50 10.73
N GLY A 283 12.20 18.01 11.73
CA GLY A 283 12.66 19.04 12.67
C GLY A 283 12.27 20.43 12.15
N ALA A 284 11.71 21.28 13.02
CA ALA A 284 11.27 22.62 12.65
C ALA A 284 12.45 23.51 12.16
N ASP A 285 13.62 23.30 12.76
CA ASP A 285 14.86 24.09 12.51
C ASP A 285 15.77 23.45 11.47
N PHE A 286 15.24 22.54 10.63
CA PHE A 286 16.02 21.86 9.60
C PHE A 286 16.69 22.89 8.67
N ALA A 287 18.02 22.82 8.55
CA ALA A 287 18.83 23.76 7.78
C ALA A 287 19.53 23.14 6.55
N GLY A 288 19.27 21.87 6.26
CA GLY A 288 19.79 21.19 5.07
C GLY A 288 19.00 21.50 3.80
N VAL A 289 19.28 20.74 2.75
CA VAL A 289 18.56 20.81 1.48
C VAL A 289 17.25 20.01 1.57
N LEU A 290 16.11 20.68 1.35
CA LEU A 290 14.79 20.07 1.33
C LEU A 290 14.34 19.90 -0.13
N VAL A 291 14.44 18.66 -0.64
CA VAL A 291 14.01 18.29 -2.00
C VAL A 291 12.52 17.96 -1.94
N ARG A 292 11.67 18.84 -2.46
CA ARG A 292 10.22 18.78 -2.25
C ARG A 292 9.43 19.10 -3.52
N ASP A 293 8.15 18.75 -3.50
CA ASP A 293 7.17 19.28 -4.44
C ASP A 293 6.79 20.74 -4.09
N GLY A 294 5.86 21.30 -4.85
CA GLY A 294 5.38 22.68 -4.65
C GLY A 294 4.50 22.91 -3.43
N TRP A 295 4.29 21.94 -2.54
CA TRP A 295 3.35 22.03 -1.43
C TRP A 295 3.70 23.14 -0.44
N ALA A 296 2.71 24.00 -0.14
CA ALA A 296 2.92 25.24 0.60
C ALA A 296 3.51 25.09 2.02
N PRO A 297 3.11 24.11 2.84
CA PRO A 297 3.65 23.92 4.18
C PRO A 297 5.16 23.77 4.25
N TYR A 298 5.80 23.19 3.24
CA TYR A 298 7.28 23.07 3.23
C TYR A 298 8.00 24.42 3.19
N ARG A 299 7.36 25.49 2.69
CA ARG A 299 7.96 26.85 2.68
C ARG A 299 8.22 27.41 4.05
N ARG A 300 7.62 26.86 5.11
CA ARG A 300 7.80 27.28 6.50
C ARG A 300 9.09 26.76 7.13
N PHE A 301 9.84 25.89 6.47
CA PHE A 301 11.19 25.53 6.86
C PHE A 301 12.16 26.64 6.42
N GLU A 302 12.16 27.77 7.12
CA GLU A 302 12.83 29.01 6.72
C GLU A 302 14.36 28.87 6.66
N HIS A 303 14.93 27.94 7.44
CA HIS A 303 16.37 27.68 7.46
C HIS A 303 16.81 26.68 6.39
N ALA A 304 15.89 25.99 5.73
CA ALA A 304 16.19 24.99 4.71
C ALA A 304 16.50 25.62 3.36
N ILE A 305 17.41 25.01 2.63
CA ILE A 305 17.63 25.29 1.21
C ILE A 305 16.59 24.49 0.41
N HIS A 306 15.68 25.17 -0.28
CA HIS A 306 14.59 24.53 -1.02
C HIS A 306 14.98 24.15 -2.44
N GLN A 307 14.92 22.86 -2.76
CA GLN A 307 15.03 22.35 -4.11
C GLN A 307 13.67 21.81 -4.56
N ASN A 308 13.07 22.42 -5.60
CA ASN A 308 11.82 21.94 -6.16
C ASN A 308 12.06 20.79 -7.14
N LEU A 309 11.29 19.69 -6.99
CA LEU A 309 11.20 18.64 -8.00
C LEU A 309 10.38 19.19 -9.18
N SER A 310 11.04 19.41 -10.32
CA SER A 310 10.31 19.69 -11.57
C SER A 310 9.61 18.40 -12.02
N ARG A 311 8.35 18.49 -12.43
CA ARG A 311 7.50 17.35 -12.87
C ARG A 311 8.05 16.53 -14.05
N THR A 312 9.19 16.90 -14.61
CA THR A 312 9.77 16.36 -15.86
C THR A 312 10.84 15.28 -15.67
N SER A 313 11.20 14.88 -14.45
CA SER A 313 12.28 13.92 -14.23
C SER A 313 12.00 12.84 -13.17
N ALA A 314 10.78 12.32 -13.11
CA ALA A 314 10.50 11.10 -12.36
C ALA A 314 10.84 9.87 -13.21
N SER A 315 12.12 9.57 -13.36
CA SER A 315 12.55 8.19 -13.63
C SER A 315 12.39 7.41 -12.34
N PRO A 316 11.74 6.24 -12.36
CA PRO A 316 11.65 5.42 -11.16
C PRO A 316 13.05 5.00 -10.74
N VAL A 317 13.40 5.28 -9.50
CA VAL A 317 14.59 4.71 -8.87
C VAL A 317 14.43 3.20 -8.94
N SER A 318 15.25 2.56 -9.78
CA SER A 318 15.35 1.11 -9.83
C SER A 318 15.96 0.66 -8.50
N TYR A 319 15.16 0.01 -7.68
CA TYR A 319 15.66 -0.73 -6.51
C TYR A 319 16.62 -1.81 -7.06
N ALA A 320 17.91 -1.60 -6.86
CA ALA A 320 18.89 -2.64 -7.07
C ALA A 320 18.66 -3.71 -6.00
N ASP A 321 18.35 -4.91 -6.45
CA ASP A 321 18.20 -6.10 -5.62
C ASP A 321 19.60 -6.43 -5.02
N PRO A 322 19.80 -6.43 -3.67
CA PRO A 322 21.09 -6.67 -3.05
C PRO A 322 21.52 -8.15 -3.06
N GLY A 323 20.93 -8.97 -3.94
CA GLY A 323 21.11 -10.43 -3.99
C GLY A 323 21.89 -10.98 -5.18
N SER A 324 22.72 -10.20 -5.90
CA SER A 324 23.55 -10.73 -6.98
C SER A 324 25.05 -10.48 -6.74
N SER A 325 25.64 -11.29 -5.92
CA SER A 325 27.08 -11.61 -5.91
C SER A 325 27.27 -13.08 -5.60
#